data_ee4d9658b8e51cfb6e3e0ec78ce96b55
#
_entry.id   ee4d9658b8e51cfb6e3e0ec78ce96b55
#
_cell.length_a   1.000
_cell.length_b   1.000
_cell.length_c   1.000
_cell.angle_alpha   90.00
_cell.angle_beta   90.00
_cell.angle_gamma   90.00
#
_symmetry.space_group_name_H-M   'P 1'
#
loop_
_entity.id
_entity.type
_entity.pdbx_description
1 polymer ?
#
loop_
_entity_poly.entity_id
_entity_poly.type
_entity_poly.pdbx_seq_one_letter_code
_entity_poly.pdbx_strand_id
1 'polypeptide(L)'
;MEGVEQLDGPARDEAMADYRKSSEWFEKYYKTGKIVSGEELQGPSTATTVSRRNGKVIVTDGPFIETKEVIGGFAVIDVADLDEALAMARDWPGTVEVRPIVDHSQERGA
;
A
#
# COMPACT_ATOMS: atom_id res chain seq x y z
N MET A 1 7.59 5.78 10.85
CA MET A 1 6.20 5.27 10.87
C MET A 1 5.49 5.75 12.12
N GLU A 2 4.48 6.53 11.90
CA GLU A 2 3.73 7.20 12.96
C GLU A 2 3.10 6.23 13.98
N GLY A 3 2.48 5.15 13.51
CA GLY A 3 1.80 4.19 14.37
C GLY A 3 2.72 3.38 15.27
N VAL A 4 3.95 3.15 14.87
CA VAL A 4 4.91 2.34 15.63
C VAL A 4 5.40 3.08 16.85
N GLU A 5 5.66 4.37 16.72
CA GLU A 5 6.19 5.19 17.80
C GLU A 5 5.20 5.40 18.94
N GLN A 6 3.92 5.20 18.69
CA GLN A 6 2.87 5.39 19.66
C GLN A 6 2.56 4.13 20.48
N LEU A 7 3.18 3.01 20.13
CA LEU A 7 2.97 1.74 20.80
C LEU A 7 4.04 1.49 21.85
N ASP A 8 3.71 0.74 22.89
CA ASP A 8 4.63 0.34 23.93
C ASP A 8 4.54 -1.15 24.21
N GLY A 9 5.59 -1.72 24.84
CA GLY A 9 5.63 -3.09 25.29
C GLY A 9 5.54 -4.10 24.17
N PRO A 10 4.86 -5.23 24.39
CA PRO A 10 4.77 -6.31 23.39
C PRO A 10 4.11 -5.90 22.07
N ALA A 11 3.14 -4.99 22.13
CA ALA A 11 2.48 -4.49 20.93
C ALA A 11 3.46 -3.71 20.05
N ARG A 12 4.34 -2.93 20.67
CA ARG A 12 5.38 -2.20 19.96
C ARG A 12 6.39 -3.15 19.32
N ASP A 13 6.83 -4.16 20.07
CA ASP A 13 7.80 -5.14 19.57
C ASP A 13 7.25 -5.90 18.38
N GLU A 14 5.98 -6.29 18.43
CA GLU A 14 5.31 -6.95 17.34
C GLU A 14 5.21 -6.06 16.10
N ALA A 15 4.81 -4.80 16.27
CA ALA A 15 4.72 -3.84 15.19
C ALA A 15 6.09 -3.55 14.57
N MET A 16 7.14 -3.48 15.37
CA MET A 16 8.51 -3.30 14.87
C MET A 16 8.99 -4.51 14.08
N ALA A 17 8.63 -5.72 14.52
CA ALA A 17 8.97 -6.93 13.78
C ALA A 17 8.26 -6.99 12.43
N ASP A 18 6.99 -6.61 12.37
CA ASP A 18 6.21 -6.54 11.13
C ASP A 18 6.76 -5.49 10.18
N TYR A 19 7.15 -4.33 10.71
CA TYR A 19 7.78 -3.27 9.92
C TYR A 19 9.10 -3.76 9.30
N ARG A 20 9.90 -4.47 10.07
CA ARG A 20 11.16 -5.02 9.60
C ARG A 20 10.94 -6.03 8.46
N LYS A 21 9.95 -6.90 8.60
CA LYS A 21 9.60 -7.87 7.55
C LYS A 21 9.12 -7.16 6.29
N SER A 22 8.36 -6.09 6.43
CA SER A 22 7.90 -5.29 5.29
C SER A 22 9.08 -4.66 4.55
N SER A 23 10.03 -4.09 5.28
CA SER A 23 11.24 -3.49 4.70
C SER A 23 12.09 -4.53 3.98
N GLU A 24 12.23 -5.71 4.57
CA GLU A 24 12.97 -6.82 3.96
C GLU A 24 12.32 -7.29 2.66
N TRP A 25 10.99 -7.33 2.63
CA TRP A 25 10.23 -7.70 1.43
C TRP A 25 10.50 -6.71 0.29
N PHE A 26 10.41 -5.40 0.57
CA PHE A 26 10.70 -4.37 -0.42
C PHE A 26 12.14 -4.47 -0.93
N GLU A 27 13.08 -4.62 -0.02
CA GLU A 27 14.49 -4.72 -0.40
C GLU A 27 14.75 -5.94 -1.28
N LYS A 28 14.22 -7.08 -0.90
CA LYS A 28 14.38 -8.34 -1.63
C LYS A 28 13.91 -8.21 -3.08
N TYR A 29 12.71 -7.72 -3.27
CA TYR A 29 12.10 -7.67 -4.60
C TYR A 29 12.54 -6.44 -5.41
N TYR A 30 12.94 -5.38 -4.73
CA TYR A 30 13.48 -4.21 -5.40
C TYR A 30 14.84 -4.55 -6.05
N LYS A 31 15.67 -5.27 -5.35
CA LYS A 31 17.00 -5.70 -5.85
C LYS A 31 16.90 -6.58 -7.09
N THR A 32 15.86 -7.37 -7.20
CA THR A 32 15.69 -8.28 -8.35
C THR A 32 14.94 -7.63 -9.50
N GLY A 33 14.57 -6.35 -9.39
CA GLY A 33 13.82 -5.65 -10.42
C GLY A 33 12.34 -5.99 -10.48
N LYS A 34 11.84 -6.76 -9.53
CA LYS A 34 10.41 -7.12 -9.49
C LYS A 34 9.54 -6.00 -8.97
N ILE A 35 10.07 -5.12 -8.13
CA ILE A 35 9.38 -3.91 -7.71
C ILE A 35 9.93 -2.74 -8.53
N VAL A 36 9.04 -2.07 -9.25
CA VAL A 36 9.36 -0.89 -10.06
C VAL A 36 9.30 0.37 -9.23
N SER A 37 8.27 0.48 -8.40
CA SER A 37 8.08 1.62 -7.51
C SER A 37 7.15 1.23 -6.37
N GLY A 38 7.11 2.05 -5.35
CA GLY A 38 6.22 1.82 -4.23
C GLY A 38 6.42 2.91 -3.20
N GLU A 39 5.38 3.14 -2.39
CA GLU A 39 5.41 4.15 -1.34
C GLU A 39 4.64 3.65 -0.13
N GLU A 40 5.13 4.02 1.02
CA GLU A 40 4.41 3.85 2.27
C GLU A 40 3.65 5.13 2.57
N LEU A 41 2.40 5.02 2.99
CA LEU A 41 1.59 6.17 3.36
C LEU A 41 1.68 6.39 4.86
N GLN A 42 1.57 7.64 5.29
CA GLN A 42 1.41 7.97 6.69
C GLN A 42 0.07 7.44 7.20
N GLY A 43 -0.11 7.45 8.50
CA GLY A 43 -1.32 6.93 9.11
C GLY A 43 -2.60 7.61 8.62
N PRO A 44 -3.75 6.92 8.74
CA PRO A 44 -5.03 7.46 8.22
C PRO A 44 -5.46 8.77 8.87
N SER A 45 -4.95 9.09 10.05
CA SER A 45 -5.22 10.39 10.69
C SER A 45 -4.71 11.58 9.89
N THR A 46 -3.75 11.36 8.97
CA THR A 46 -3.22 12.41 8.10
C THR A 46 -4.01 12.57 6.81
N ALA A 47 -5.00 11.72 6.57
CA ALA A 47 -5.76 11.74 5.33
C ALA A 47 -6.72 12.93 5.28
N THR A 48 -6.97 13.42 4.06
CA THR A 48 -8.02 14.37 3.76
C THR A 48 -8.83 13.81 2.61
N THR A 49 -10.12 13.74 2.78
CA THR A 49 -11.02 13.22 1.76
C THR A 49 -11.75 14.36 1.06
N VAL A 50 -11.75 14.33 -0.26
CA VAL A 50 -12.52 15.25 -1.08
C VAL A 50 -13.57 14.44 -1.81
N SER A 51 -14.84 14.76 -1.59
CA SER A 51 -15.95 14.06 -2.24
C SER A 51 -16.87 15.05 -2.93
N ARG A 52 -17.67 14.54 -3.86
CA ARG A 52 -18.68 15.35 -4.57
C ARG A 52 -20.04 14.73 -4.35
N ARG A 53 -20.97 15.57 -3.95
CA ARG A 53 -22.34 15.14 -3.71
C ARG A 53 -23.26 16.26 -4.22
N ASN A 54 -24.13 15.91 -5.15
CA ASN A 54 -25.08 16.87 -5.75
C ASN A 54 -24.39 18.11 -6.32
N GLY A 55 -23.23 17.92 -6.97
CA GLY A 55 -22.47 19.00 -7.57
C GLY A 55 -21.64 19.83 -6.60
N LYS A 56 -21.67 19.49 -5.31
CA LYS A 56 -20.88 20.20 -4.30
C LYS A 56 -19.64 19.41 -3.92
N VAL A 57 -18.54 20.12 -3.70
CA VAL A 57 -17.30 19.55 -3.22
C VAL A 57 -17.30 19.61 -1.69
N ILE A 58 -17.06 18.48 -1.05
CA ILE A 58 -16.98 18.36 0.40
C ILE A 58 -15.58 17.89 0.77
N VAL A 59 -14.93 18.62 1.66
CA VAL A 59 -13.58 18.27 2.16
C VAL A 59 -13.73 17.84 3.63
N THR A 60 -13.24 16.67 3.95
CA THR A 60 -13.38 16.09 5.29
C THR A 60 -12.02 15.55 5.75
N ASP A 61 -11.68 15.76 7.01
CA ASP A 61 -10.50 15.16 7.61
C ASP A 61 -10.74 13.68 7.82
N GLY A 62 -9.73 12.88 7.50
CA GLY A 62 -9.78 11.44 7.65
C GLY A 62 -10.01 10.71 6.34
N PRO A 63 -9.89 9.38 6.36
CA PRO A 63 -10.06 8.57 5.16
C PRO A 63 -11.53 8.49 4.75
N PHE A 64 -11.74 8.25 3.45
CA PHE A 64 -13.09 8.18 2.86
C PHE A 64 -13.94 7.07 3.49
N ILE A 65 -13.33 5.95 3.77
CA ILE A 65 -14.02 4.80 4.36
C ILE A 65 -13.46 4.55 5.75
N GLU A 66 -14.32 4.55 6.75
CA GLU A 66 -13.96 4.17 8.11
C GLU A 66 -14.01 2.65 8.22
N THR A 67 -12.94 1.99 7.81
CA THR A 67 -12.80 0.55 7.94
C THR A 67 -11.58 0.24 8.78
N LYS A 68 -11.51 -0.98 9.29
CA LYS A 68 -10.33 -1.47 10.00
C LYS A 68 -9.14 -1.63 9.07
N GLU A 69 -9.39 -1.79 7.77
CA GLU A 69 -8.36 -1.99 6.77
C GLU A 69 -8.32 -0.80 5.84
N VAL A 70 -7.37 0.10 6.08
CA VAL A 70 -7.11 1.22 5.19
C VAL A 70 -5.80 0.96 4.44
N ILE A 71 -5.69 1.51 3.24
CA ILE A 71 -4.50 1.36 2.43
C ILE A 71 -3.34 2.08 3.12
N GLY A 72 -2.30 1.31 3.48
CA GLY A 72 -1.11 1.85 4.11
C GLY A 72 0.04 2.09 3.15
N GLY A 73 -0.09 1.63 1.91
CA GLY A 73 0.94 1.78 0.90
C GLY A 73 0.63 0.96 -0.33
N PHE A 74 1.50 1.06 -1.32
CA PHE A 74 1.36 0.29 -2.54
C PHE A 74 2.74 -0.01 -3.14
N ALA A 75 2.78 -1.00 -4.01
CA ALA A 75 3.94 -1.30 -4.84
C ALA A 75 3.50 -1.59 -6.26
N VAL A 76 4.26 -1.09 -7.22
CA VAL A 76 4.08 -1.45 -8.62
C VAL A 76 5.10 -2.53 -8.93
N ILE A 77 4.61 -3.69 -9.39
CA ILE A 77 5.46 -4.85 -9.64
C ILE A 77 5.47 -5.20 -11.13
N ASP A 78 6.63 -5.70 -11.58
CA ASP A 78 6.82 -6.16 -12.94
C ASP A 78 7.04 -7.67 -12.89
N VAL A 79 6.01 -8.42 -13.22
CA VAL A 79 5.99 -9.87 -13.14
C VAL A 79 5.39 -10.46 -14.41
N ALA A 80 5.69 -11.72 -14.67
CA ALA A 80 5.25 -12.39 -15.88
C ALA A 80 3.74 -12.67 -15.91
N ASP A 81 3.17 -12.98 -14.76
CA ASP A 81 1.77 -13.39 -14.66
C ASP A 81 1.23 -13.23 -13.22
N LEU A 82 -0.03 -13.55 -13.05
CA LEU A 82 -0.68 -13.49 -11.74
C LEU A 82 -0.04 -14.46 -10.73
N ASP A 83 0.37 -15.62 -11.17
CA ASP A 83 0.98 -16.61 -10.28
C ASP A 83 2.26 -16.07 -9.65
N GLU A 84 3.07 -15.38 -10.42
CA GLU A 84 4.28 -14.72 -9.88
C GLU A 84 3.92 -13.60 -8.92
N ALA A 85 2.91 -12.80 -9.26
CA ALA A 85 2.42 -11.75 -8.36
C ALA A 85 1.93 -12.33 -7.04
N LEU A 86 1.19 -13.44 -7.09
CA LEU A 86 0.68 -14.09 -5.88
C LEU A 86 1.81 -14.69 -5.04
N ALA A 87 2.86 -15.20 -5.67
CA ALA A 87 4.03 -15.69 -4.95
C ALA A 87 4.68 -14.57 -4.14
N MET A 88 4.83 -13.39 -4.73
CA MET A 88 5.33 -12.22 -4.03
C MET A 88 4.38 -11.77 -2.91
N ALA A 89 3.09 -11.80 -3.18
CA ALA A 89 2.07 -11.39 -2.20
C ALA A 89 2.06 -12.30 -0.97
N ARG A 90 2.29 -13.60 -1.15
CA ARG A 90 2.36 -14.55 -0.04
C ARG A 90 3.54 -14.30 0.89
N ASP A 91 4.59 -13.69 0.39
CA ASP A 91 5.75 -13.30 1.18
C ASP A 91 5.52 -12.03 1.99
N TRP A 92 4.48 -11.27 1.68
CA TRP A 92 4.16 -10.04 2.39
C TRP A 92 3.60 -10.38 3.77
N PRO A 93 4.05 -9.70 4.84
CA PRO A 93 3.63 -10.05 6.21
C PRO A 93 2.21 -9.64 6.58
N GLY A 94 1.52 -8.89 5.76
CA GLY A 94 0.16 -8.43 6.05
C GLY A 94 -0.81 -8.79 4.95
N THR A 95 -1.92 -8.08 4.90
CA THR A 95 -2.93 -8.23 3.86
C THR A 95 -2.55 -7.39 2.66
N VAL A 96 -2.70 -7.96 1.47
CA VAL A 96 -2.39 -7.26 0.23
C VAL A 96 -3.44 -7.61 -0.82
N GLU A 97 -3.81 -6.62 -1.61
CA GLU A 97 -4.66 -6.78 -2.77
C GLU A 97 -3.78 -6.65 -4.02
N VAL A 98 -3.99 -7.51 -4.98
CA VAL A 98 -3.25 -7.50 -6.24
C VAL A 98 -4.20 -7.15 -7.38
N ARG A 99 -3.82 -6.18 -8.20
CA ARG A 99 -4.64 -5.72 -9.31
C ARG A 99 -3.77 -5.39 -10.52
N PRO A 100 -4.14 -5.84 -11.73
CA PRO A 100 -3.41 -5.42 -12.93
C PRO A 100 -3.53 -3.91 -13.14
N ILE A 101 -2.47 -3.32 -13.66
CA ILE A 101 -2.48 -1.91 -14.07
C ILE A 101 -3.04 -1.85 -15.49
N VAL A 102 -3.90 -0.87 -15.72
CA VAL A 102 -4.45 -0.63 -17.07
C VAL A 102 -3.35 -0.11 -18.00
N ASP A 103 -3.17 -0.77 -19.12
CA ASP A 103 -2.22 -0.33 -20.14
C ASP A 103 -2.92 0.62 -21.10
N HIS A 104 -2.60 1.90 -21.00
CA HIS A 104 -3.17 2.96 -21.85
C HIS A 104 -2.30 3.24 -23.08
N SER A 105 -1.21 2.52 -23.26
CA SER A 105 -0.27 2.82 -24.35
C SER A 105 -0.92 2.74 -25.74
N GLN A 106 -1.80 1.78 -25.97
CA GLN A 106 -2.50 1.62 -27.23
C GLN A 106 -3.55 2.71 -27.48
N GLU A 107 -4.17 3.20 -26.44
CA GLU A 107 -5.15 4.29 -26.52
C GLU A 107 -4.48 5.61 -26.84
N ARG A 108 -3.29 5.82 -26.32
CA ARG A 108 -2.50 7.05 -26.54
C ARG A 108 -1.74 7.06 -27.86
N GLY A 109 -1.45 5.87 -28.38
CA GLY A 109 -0.68 5.70 -29.59
C GLY A 109 -1.46 5.87 -30.88
N ALA A 110 -2.71 6.18 -30.78
CA ALA A 110 -3.58 6.37 -31.95
C ALA A 110 -3.21 7.64 -32.73
#